data_63d4a51ddd22d33d6c245077dcd35c15
#
_entry.id   63d4a51ddd22d33d6c245077dcd35c15
#
_cell.length_a   1.000
_cell.length_b   1.000
_cell.length_c   1.000
_cell.angle_alpha   90.00
_cell.angle_beta   90.00
_cell.angle_gamma   90.00
#
_symmetry.space_group_name_H-M   'P 1'
#
loop_
_entity.id
_entity.type
_entity.pdbx_description
1 polymer ?
#
loop_
_entity_poly.entity_id
_entity_poly.type
_entity_poly.pdbx_seq_one_letter_code
_entity_poly.pdbx_strand_id
1 'polypeptide(L)'
;MELDRRNLLRGGLVAGGGAALGLLSSGTAGAAARTAPAFVRSGRARVTHGVQAGDVTAREAVVWTRSDRPARMLVEVSRRPDFRGADRFRGPVLTPDTDLTGKTFLRGLPAGEELHYRVVLADLDRHGVTSAPVVGRLRTAPRKRADVSFVWSGDLAGQGWGINPELGGYRIFDAMAAVNPDFFLCSGDLVYSDGPMTPTVALPDGRTWRNLVTPEKTKVAETLAEYRGQFRYNLEDTAFRAFNARVPMLYQWDDHEVLNNWYPGEVIDRPGYTEKRVDVLAARARRAMFEYTPTTVRAQVGGRIFRKVSYGPLLDVFMLDMRTYKNPNTTDTEKSGPGLLGAEQVAWLKRELRASKATWKIIANDLPLGLVVPDGTEGKPNLEGVAQGDNGKPLGREREFADILGYAKKHRVRNMVWLTADVHYTAAHYYDPAKAAFSDFDPFWEFVSGPLNAGAFGPNALDGTFGATLKFQQAPPHANTSPAEGFQFFGQVAIDAASETLTVTLRDLDGKALYTKPLTPVR
;
A
#
# COMPACT_ATOMS: atom_id res chain seq x y z
N MET A 1 3.58 4.17 46.32
CA MET A 1 4.47 3.10 46.75
C MET A 1 5.31 2.71 45.56
N GLU A 2 6.42 3.45 45.40
CA GLU A 2 7.39 3.29 44.34
C GLU A 2 8.21 2.02 44.56
N LEU A 3 8.35 1.20 43.53
CA LEU A 3 9.29 0.08 43.50
C LEU A 3 10.43 0.39 42.50
N ASP A 4 11.56 0.63 43.13
CA ASP A 4 12.86 0.97 42.51
C ASP A 4 13.46 -0.21 41.73
N ARG A 5 13.92 0.07 40.50
CA ARG A 5 14.42 -0.90 39.51
C ARG A 5 15.92 -1.21 39.62
N ARG A 6 16.54 -1.07 40.79
CA ARG A 6 18.02 -1.13 40.95
C ARG A 6 18.61 -2.34 41.66
N ASN A 7 17.87 -3.39 42.02
CA ASN A 7 18.43 -4.51 42.80
C ASN A 7 18.11 -5.88 42.21
N LEU A 8 18.72 -6.23 41.07
CA LEU A 8 18.68 -7.62 40.58
C LEU A 8 19.96 -8.02 39.84
N LEU A 9 21.11 -7.75 40.45
CA LEU A 9 22.40 -8.28 40.02
C LEU A 9 23.36 -8.38 41.20
N ARG A 10 23.13 -9.33 42.15
CA ARG A 10 24.15 -9.85 43.08
C ARG A 10 23.60 -11.07 43.80
N GLY A 11 24.31 -12.17 43.65
CA GLY A 11 24.11 -13.38 44.48
C GLY A 11 24.15 -14.64 43.66
N GLY A 12 25.26 -15.33 43.72
CA GLY A 12 25.43 -16.62 44.23
C GLY A 12 26.60 -17.41 43.67
N LEU A 13 27.76 -17.21 44.25
CA LEU A 13 28.87 -18.17 44.19
C LEU A 13 28.77 -19.06 45.41
N VAL A 14 28.71 -20.38 45.26
CA VAL A 14 29.04 -21.34 46.32
C VAL A 14 29.95 -22.39 45.75
N ALA A 15 31.09 -22.52 46.46
CA ALA A 15 32.18 -23.43 46.20
C ALA A 15 31.87 -24.86 46.77
N GLY A 16 32.40 -25.88 46.12
CA GLY A 16 32.54 -27.20 46.65
C GLY A 16 33.85 -27.82 46.24
N GLY A 17 34.76 -27.95 47.19
CA GLY A 17 36.10 -28.39 46.98
C GLY A 17 36.26 -29.91 46.95
N GLY A 18 37.35 -30.38 46.38
CA GLY A 18 37.84 -31.75 46.41
C GLY A 18 39.27 -31.78 45.87
N ALA A 19 40.23 -31.94 46.81
CA ALA A 19 41.64 -32.00 46.53
C ALA A 19 42.04 -33.42 46.10
N ALA A 20 42.90 -33.53 45.07
CA ALA A 20 43.80 -34.65 44.89
C ALA A 20 45.10 -34.18 44.21
N LEU A 21 46.20 -34.35 44.92
CA LEU A 21 47.57 -34.13 44.44
C LEU A 21 47.96 -35.18 43.37
N GLY A 22 48.67 -34.73 42.35
CA GLY A 22 49.30 -35.60 41.36
C GLY A 22 50.32 -34.82 40.50
N LEU A 23 51.55 -35.05 40.74
CA LEU A 23 52.86 -34.63 40.23
C LEU A 23 52.96 -34.18 38.76
N LEU A 24 53.69 -33.07 38.62
CA LEU A 24 54.56 -32.54 37.59
C LEU A 24 54.88 -33.40 36.34
N SER A 25 54.55 -32.87 35.17
CA SER A 25 55.41 -32.90 34.00
C SER A 25 55.22 -31.63 33.16
N SER A 26 56.27 -30.86 33.00
CA SER A 26 56.39 -29.70 32.16
C SER A 26 56.35 -30.08 30.69
N GLY A 27 55.20 -29.91 30.06
CA GLY A 27 55.03 -29.97 28.62
C GLY A 27 54.40 -28.68 28.14
N THR A 28 55.16 -27.84 27.45
CA THR A 28 54.63 -26.67 26.73
C THR A 28 53.70 -27.15 25.61
N ALA A 29 52.45 -27.38 25.93
CA ALA A 29 51.41 -27.53 24.92
C ALA A 29 50.96 -26.14 24.46
N GLY A 30 51.45 -25.71 23.31
CA GLY A 30 50.93 -24.56 22.61
C GLY A 30 49.41 -24.79 22.41
N ALA A 31 48.60 -23.94 23.03
CA ALA A 31 47.19 -23.84 22.77
C ALA A 31 47.00 -23.46 21.29
N ALA A 32 46.83 -24.47 20.43
CA ALA A 32 46.32 -24.25 19.09
C ALA A 32 44.96 -23.59 19.23
N ALA A 33 44.90 -22.30 19.00
CA ALA A 33 43.67 -21.58 18.86
C ALA A 33 42.84 -22.32 17.78
N ARG A 34 41.79 -23.02 18.19
CA ARG A 34 40.80 -23.55 17.26
C ARG A 34 40.15 -22.33 16.61
N THR A 35 40.73 -21.87 15.49
CA THR A 35 40.03 -20.98 14.59
C THR A 35 38.76 -21.70 14.13
N ALA A 36 37.63 -21.23 14.60
CA ALA A 36 36.35 -21.66 14.03
C ALA A 36 36.45 -21.53 12.50
N PRO A 37 35.96 -22.51 11.72
CA PRO A 37 36.06 -22.41 10.28
C PRO A 37 35.39 -21.11 9.86
N ALA A 38 36.14 -20.20 9.29
CA ALA A 38 35.61 -18.99 8.70
C ALA A 38 34.68 -19.46 7.56
N PHE A 39 33.40 -19.29 7.73
CA PHE A 39 32.46 -19.43 6.62
C PHE A 39 32.83 -18.35 5.60
N VAL A 40 33.67 -18.71 4.64
CA VAL A 40 33.98 -17.83 3.51
C VAL A 40 32.70 -17.69 2.71
N ARG A 41 31.96 -16.61 2.94
CA ARG A 41 30.83 -16.25 2.10
C ARG A 41 31.38 -15.91 0.72
N SER A 42 31.29 -16.86 -0.21
CA SER A 42 31.63 -16.63 -1.61
C SER A 42 30.62 -15.64 -2.24
N GLY A 43 31.11 -14.76 -3.08
CA GLY A 43 30.30 -13.81 -3.85
C GLY A 43 29.97 -12.49 -3.14
N ARG A 44 29.35 -11.60 -3.89
CA ARG A 44 28.86 -10.28 -3.45
C ARG A 44 27.41 -10.38 -2.98
N ALA A 45 26.97 -9.49 -2.10
CA ALA A 45 25.55 -9.32 -1.80
C ALA A 45 24.77 -9.01 -3.10
N ARG A 46 23.49 -9.40 -3.15
CA ARG A 46 22.62 -9.17 -4.32
C ARG A 46 21.31 -8.54 -3.89
N VAL A 47 20.84 -7.57 -4.69
CA VAL A 47 19.47 -7.08 -4.61
C VAL A 47 18.55 -8.17 -5.19
N THR A 48 17.57 -8.63 -4.44
CA THR A 48 16.74 -9.79 -4.81
C THR A 48 15.41 -9.40 -5.44
N HIS A 49 14.75 -8.37 -4.93
CA HIS A 49 13.37 -7.99 -5.29
C HIS A 49 13.30 -6.57 -5.89
N GLY A 50 14.39 -6.14 -6.52
CA GLY A 50 14.45 -4.83 -7.17
C GLY A 50 14.55 -3.66 -6.19
N VAL A 51 14.15 -2.49 -6.68
CA VAL A 51 14.14 -1.23 -5.95
C VAL A 51 12.80 -0.54 -6.14
N GLN A 52 12.37 0.23 -5.13
CA GLN A 52 11.13 1.01 -5.17
C GLN A 52 11.41 2.41 -4.64
N ALA A 53 10.70 3.42 -5.16
CA ALA A 53 10.65 4.74 -4.57
C ALA A 53 9.22 5.07 -4.13
N GLY A 54 9.06 5.95 -3.13
CA GLY A 54 7.73 6.37 -2.69
C GLY A 54 7.75 7.60 -1.81
N ASP A 55 6.55 8.03 -1.41
CA ASP A 55 6.30 9.24 -0.61
C ASP A 55 7.11 10.45 -1.09
N VAL A 56 7.15 10.63 -2.43
CA VAL A 56 7.94 11.68 -3.08
C VAL A 56 7.28 13.04 -2.88
N THR A 57 8.08 13.98 -2.41
CA THR A 57 7.71 15.41 -2.26
C THR A 57 8.62 16.28 -3.11
N ALA A 58 8.55 17.60 -2.95
CA ALA A 58 9.44 18.51 -3.67
C ALA A 58 10.92 18.37 -3.29
N ARG A 59 11.24 17.79 -2.14
CA ARG A 59 12.63 17.72 -1.64
C ARG A 59 13.00 16.41 -0.98
N GLU A 60 12.08 15.48 -0.86
CA GLU A 60 12.28 14.23 -0.15
C GLU A 60 11.69 13.07 -0.94
N ALA A 61 12.25 11.89 -0.75
CA ALA A 61 11.73 10.62 -1.24
C ALA A 61 12.21 9.48 -0.33
N VAL A 62 11.56 8.34 -0.41
CA VAL A 62 12.01 7.09 0.19
C VAL A 62 12.45 6.16 -0.91
N VAL A 63 13.60 5.51 -0.76
CA VAL A 63 14.03 4.41 -1.63
C VAL A 63 14.14 3.14 -0.80
N TRP A 64 13.56 2.07 -1.30
CA TRP A 64 13.50 0.75 -0.68
C TRP A 64 14.29 -0.28 -1.50
N THR A 65 14.83 -1.29 -0.81
CA THR A 65 15.39 -2.51 -1.43
C THR A 65 15.41 -3.69 -0.46
N ARG A 66 15.68 -4.90 -0.99
CA ARG A 66 15.92 -6.13 -0.23
C ARG A 66 17.22 -6.81 -0.67
N SER A 67 17.97 -7.34 0.29
CA SER A 67 19.22 -8.08 0.08
C SER A 67 19.03 -9.59 0.20
N ASP A 68 19.96 -10.37 -0.36
CA ASP A 68 20.07 -11.82 -0.12
C ASP A 68 20.79 -12.17 1.21
N ARG A 69 21.43 -11.20 1.85
CA ARG A 69 22.21 -11.36 3.09
C ARG A 69 22.39 -10.03 3.82
N PRO A 70 22.84 -10.03 5.09
CA PRO A 70 23.19 -8.79 5.76
C PRO A 70 24.20 -7.96 4.95
N ALA A 71 23.83 -6.69 4.69
CA ALA A 71 24.62 -5.76 3.89
C ALA A 71 24.23 -4.31 4.22
N ARG A 72 25.11 -3.35 3.91
CA ARG A 72 24.80 -1.92 4.03
C ARG A 72 24.17 -1.41 2.75
N MET A 73 22.98 -0.85 2.83
CA MET A 73 22.35 -0.15 1.71
C MET A 73 23.04 1.19 1.46
N LEU A 74 23.40 1.45 0.21
CA LEU A 74 23.92 2.73 -0.28
C LEU A 74 23.04 3.17 -1.46
N VAL A 75 22.69 4.45 -1.49
CA VAL A 75 21.88 5.03 -2.59
C VAL A 75 22.67 6.20 -3.19
N GLU A 76 22.76 6.24 -4.50
CA GLU A 76 23.25 7.38 -5.24
C GLU A 76 22.12 7.98 -6.08
N VAL A 77 22.04 9.31 -6.13
CA VAL A 77 21.00 10.05 -6.86
C VAL A 77 21.65 11.07 -7.77
N SER A 78 21.18 11.15 -9.01
CA SER A 78 21.72 12.06 -10.01
C SER A 78 20.65 12.53 -11.00
N ARG A 79 20.82 13.74 -11.56
CA ARG A 79 20.05 14.17 -12.75
C ARG A 79 20.50 13.45 -14.02
N ARG A 80 21.64 12.80 -13.98
CA ARG A 80 22.28 12.17 -15.14
C ARG A 80 22.20 10.65 -15.03
N PRO A 81 21.86 9.93 -16.10
CA PRO A 81 21.80 8.47 -16.09
C PRO A 81 23.18 7.81 -15.94
N ASP A 82 24.29 8.54 -16.20
CA ASP A 82 25.66 8.06 -15.99
C ASP A 82 26.15 8.23 -14.54
N PHE A 83 25.35 8.82 -13.64
CA PHE A 83 25.64 9.08 -12.23
C PHE A 83 26.88 9.93 -11.95
N ARG A 84 27.41 10.68 -12.94
CA ARG A 84 28.48 11.64 -12.67
C ARG A 84 27.99 12.76 -11.75
N GLY A 85 28.75 13.00 -10.66
CA GLY A 85 28.40 13.99 -9.65
C GLY A 85 27.16 13.60 -8.81
N ALA A 86 26.90 12.32 -8.66
CA ALA A 86 25.76 11.84 -7.88
C ALA A 86 25.90 12.18 -6.38
N ASP A 87 24.80 12.60 -5.78
CA ASP A 87 24.66 12.68 -4.33
C ASP A 87 24.60 11.28 -3.72
N ARG A 88 25.26 11.09 -2.57
CA ARG A 88 25.37 9.79 -1.91
C ARG A 88 24.65 9.79 -0.57
N PHE A 89 23.79 8.77 -0.38
CA PHE A 89 23.04 8.57 0.84
C PHE A 89 23.41 7.22 1.46
N ARG A 90 23.79 7.25 2.74
CA ARG A 90 24.07 6.04 3.51
C ARG A 90 22.80 5.55 4.17
N GLY A 91 22.31 4.40 3.74
CA GLY A 91 21.14 3.72 4.28
C GLY A 91 21.46 2.80 5.48
N PRO A 92 20.46 2.04 5.96
CA PRO A 92 20.61 1.11 7.07
C PRO A 92 21.47 -0.11 6.70
N VAL A 93 21.86 -0.87 7.73
CA VAL A 93 22.23 -2.27 7.57
C VAL A 93 20.95 -3.07 7.42
N LEU A 94 20.87 -3.86 6.37
CA LEU A 94 19.77 -4.79 6.13
C LEU A 94 20.04 -6.05 6.93
N THR A 95 19.11 -6.43 7.80
CA THR A 95 19.29 -7.56 8.72
C THR A 95 18.10 -8.53 8.62
N PRO A 96 18.25 -9.78 9.10
CA PRO A 96 17.13 -10.73 9.16
C PRO A 96 15.92 -10.23 9.95
N ASP A 97 16.09 -9.30 10.91
CA ASP A 97 14.99 -8.75 11.72
C ASP A 97 13.94 -8.03 10.87
N THR A 98 14.37 -7.45 9.74
CA THR A 98 13.49 -6.81 8.75
C THR A 98 13.39 -7.61 7.46
N ASP A 99 13.62 -8.93 7.50
CA ASP A 99 13.69 -9.80 6.33
C ASP A 99 14.66 -9.29 5.25
N LEU A 100 15.78 -8.70 5.68
CA LEU A 100 16.81 -8.12 4.82
C LEU A 100 16.31 -6.94 3.96
N THR A 101 15.18 -6.33 4.31
CA THR A 101 14.68 -5.10 3.68
C THR A 101 15.26 -3.86 4.36
N GLY A 102 15.24 -2.75 3.64
CA GLY A 102 15.56 -1.45 4.22
C GLY A 102 15.16 -0.28 3.35
N LYS A 103 15.08 0.87 4.00
CA LYS A 103 14.70 2.13 3.36
C LYS A 103 15.73 3.23 3.64
N THR A 104 15.98 4.03 2.62
CA THR A 104 16.83 5.23 2.73
C THR A 104 15.98 6.45 2.46
N PHE A 105 16.00 7.39 3.41
CA PHE A 105 15.33 8.68 3.26
C PHE A 105 16.24 9.64 2.52
N LEU A 106 15.85 10.03 1.32
CA LEU A 106 16.51 11.03 0.51
C LEU A 106 15.99 12.41 0.92
N ARG A 107 16.87 13.34 1.18
CA ARG A 107 16.54 14.73 1.56
C ARG A 107 17.37 15.72 0.75
N GLY A 108 16.85 16.93 0.62
CA GLY A 108 17.56 17.99 -0.12
C GLY A 108 17.50 17.83 -1.63
N LEU A 109 16.61 16.98 -2.15
CA LEU A 109 16.44 16.76 -3.58
C LEU A 109 16.04 18.05 -4.30
N PRO A 110 16.44 18.23 -5.57
CA PRO A 110 15.93 19.31 -6.41
C PRO A 110 14.45 19.09 -6.73
N ALA A 111 13.65 20.16 -6.74
CA ALA A 111 12.20 20.11 -6.96
C ALA A 111 11.84 20.16 -8.44
N GLY A 112 10.83 19.36 -8.86
CA GLY A 112 10.31 19.34 -10.22
C GLY A 112 11.25 18.67 -11.22
N GLU A 113 12.14 17.83 -10.74
CA GLU A 113 13.19 17.20 -11.54
C GLU A 113 12.95 15.68 -11.67
N GLU A 114 13.24 15.15 -12.85
CA GLU A 114 13.43 13.71 -12.99
C GLU A 114 14.83 13.34 -12.51
N LEU A 115 14.89 12.36 -11.61
CA LEU A 115 16.11 11.91 -10.97
C LEU A 115 16.29 10.41 -11.20
N HIS A 116 17.51 10.03 -11.52
CA HIS A 116 17.96 8.64 -11.52
C HIS A 116 18.51 8.29 -10.14
N TYR A 117 18.13 7.15 -9.59
CA TYR A 117 18.77 6.62 -8.39
C TYR A 117 19.30 5.21 -8.65
N ARG A 118 20.35 4.84 -7.95
CA ARG A 118 20.82 3.45 -7.94
C ARG A 118 21.11 3.00 -6.53
N VAL A 119 20.82 1.75 -6.27
CA VAL A 119 21.08 1.09 -5.00
C VAL A 119 22.21 0.10 -5.21
N VAL A 120 23.21 0.14 -4.30
CA VAL A 120 24.23 -0.88 -4.15
C VAL A 120 24.26 -1.36 -2.70
N LEU A 121 24.63 -2.62 -2.52
CA LEU A 121 24.74 -3.26 -1.23
C LEU A 121 26.23 -3.45 -0.90
N ALA A 122 26.72 -2.73 0.11
CA ALA A 122 28.09 -2.87 0.57
C ALA A 122 28.23 -4.04 1.55
N ASP A 123 29.24 -4.86 1.34
CA ASP A 123 29.62 -5.94 2.25
C ASP A 123 30.00 -5.36 3.62
N LEU A 124 29.63 -6.05 4.71
CA LEU A 124 29.89 -5.55 6.06
C LEU A 124 31.30 -5.84 6.52
N ASP A 125 31.90 -6.92 6.02
CA ASP A 125 33.20 -7.43 6.46
C ASP A 125 34.33 -7.12 5.47
N ARG A 126 33.99 -6.95 4.18
CA ARG A 126 34.95 -6.73 3.11
C ARG A 126 34.87 -5.31 2.55
N HIS A 127 35.81 -4.46 2.96
CA HIS A 127 35.83 -3.07 2.52
C HIS A 127 35.94 -2.96 0.98
N GLY A 128 35.14 -2.07 0.40
CA GLY A 128 35.11 -1.82 -1.05
C GLY A 128 34.36 -2.86 -1.89
N VAL A 129 33.89 -3.94 -1.30
CA VAL A 129 33.07 -4.94 -2.00
C VAL A 129 31.59 -4.53 -1.99
N THR A 130 31.01 -4.38 -3.19
CA THR A 130 29.61 -4.01 -3.36
C THR A 130 28.89 -4.94 -4.35
N SER A 131 27.55 -4.96 -4.26
CA SER A 131 26.70 -5.62 -5.27
C SER A 131 26.84 -4.95 -6.65
N ALA A 132 26.30 -5.60 -7.69
CA ALA A 132 25.90 -4.89 -8.90
C ALA A 132 24.86 -3.82 -8.53
N PRO A 133 24.87 -2.64 -9.18
CA PRO A 133 23.87 -1.60 -8.96
C PRO A 133 22.53 -1.99 -9.57
N VAL A 134 21.44 -1.65 -8.87
CA VAL A 134 20.09 -1.67 -9.44
C VAL A 134 19.60 -0.24 -9.55
N VAL A 135 19.16 0.13 -10.75
CA VAL A 135 18.81 1.51 -11.11
C VAL A 135 17.28 1.69 -11.09
N GLY A 136 16.85 2.84 -10.63
CA GLY A 136 15.48 3.31 -10.76
C GLY A 136 15.44 4.80 -11.09
N ARG A 137 14.22 5.34 -11.23
CA ARG A 137 13.99 6.77 -11.43
C ARG A 137 12.83 7.24 -10.56
N LEU A 138 12.78 8.53 -10.29
CA LEU A 138 11.68 9.21 -9.64
C LEU A 138 11.59 10.65 -10.15
N ARG A 139 10.40 11.24 -10.06
CA ARG A 139 10.22 12.67 -10.29
C ARG A 139 9.79 13.35 -9.00
N THR A 140 10.51 14.39 -8.58
CA THR A 140 10.15 15.19 -7.42
C THR A 140 9.00 16.15 -7.74
N ALA A 141 8.16 16.41 -6.75
CA ALA A 141 7.05 17.33 -6.90
C ALA A 141 7.52 18.76 -7.26
N PRO A 142 6.85 19.46 -8.16
CA PRO A 142 7.24 20.80 -8.58
C PRO A 142 6.91 21.83 -7.48
N ARG A 143 7.69 22.92 -7.40
CA ARG A 143 7.39 24.08 -6.54
C ARG A 143 6.56 25.15 -7.24
N LYS A 144 6.58 25.16 -8.56
CA LYS A 144 5.77 26.02 -9.41
C LYS A 144 4.70 25.17 -10.09
N ARG A 145 3.70 25.81 -10.68
CA ARG A 145 2.73 25.10 -11.51
C ARG A 145 3.46 24.37 -12.63
N ALA A 146 3.21 23.09 -12.75
CA ALA A 146 3.69 22.19 -13.78
C ALA A 146 2.64 21.10 -14.00
N ASP A 147 2.65 20.50 -15.17
CA ASP A 147 1.80 19.35 -15.46
C ASP A 147 2.09 18.23 -14.46
N VAL A 148 1.03 17.55 -14.05
CA VAL A 148 1.10 16.39 -13.14
C VAL A 148 0.29 15.27 -13.75
N SER A 149 0.86 14.06 -13.80
CA SER A 149 0.14 12.85 -14.20
C SER A 149 0.40 11.73 -13.19
N PHE A 150 -0.64 11.03 -12.79
CA PHE A 150 -0.49 9.85 -11.95
C PHE A 150 -1.54 8.79 -12.31
N VAL A 151 -1.30 7.56 -11.89
CA VAL A 151 -2.24 6.45 -12.04
C VAL A 151 -2.66 5.94 -10.67
N TRP A 152 -3.89 5.36 -10.58
CA TRP A 152 -4.36 4.71 -9.36
C TRP A 152 -5.08 3.41 -9.70
N SER A 153 -5.03 2.46 -8.79
CA SER A 153 -5.79 1.21 -8.75
C SER A 153 -5.46 0.46 -7.45
N GLY A 154 -6.04 -0.73 -7.26
CA GLY A 154 -5.78 -1.66 -6.17
C GLY A 154 -5.92 -3.11 -6.62
N ASP A 155 -6.03 -4.03 -5.68
CA ASP A 155 -6.52 -5.40 -5.88
C ASP A 155 -5.57 -6.27 -6.72
N LEU A 156 -4.41 -6.63 -6.15
CA LEU A 156 -3.35 -7.39 -6.84
C LEU A 156 -3.18 -8.80 -6.26
N ALA A 157 -3.37 -9.82 -7.08
CA ALA A 157 -3.20 -11.23 -6.76
C ALA A 157 -4.26 -11.82 -5.81
N GLY A 158 -5.54 -11.47 -6.03
CA GLY A 158 -6.67 -11.87 -5.20
C GLY A 158 -7.55 -12.99 -5.77
N GLN A 159 -8.38 -13.57 -4.91
CA GLN A 159 -9.44 -14.54 -5.21
C GLN A 159 -9.00 -15.76 -6.03
N GLY A 160 -7.75 -16.21 -5.81
CA GLY A 160 -7.18 -17.37 -6.50
C GLY A 160 -6.40 -17.04 -7.77
N TRP A 161 -6.38 -15.77 -8.20
CA TRP A 161 -5.69 -15.30 -9.40
C TRP A 161 -4.36 -14.63 -9.06
N GLY A 162 -3.26 -15.36 -9.21
CA GLY A 162 -1.90 -14.88 -8.95
C GLY A 162 -1.12 -14.57 -10.23
N ILE A 163 0.21 -14.58 -10.11
CA ILE A 163 1.12 -14.44 -11.24
C ILE A 163 0.95 -15.64 -12.17
N ASN A 164 0.56 -15.39 -13.42
CA ASN A 164 0.55 -16.40 -14.48
C ASN A 164 1.65 -16.09 -15.50
N PRO A 165 2.82 -16.79 -15.44
CA PRO A 165 3.93 -16.52 -16.34
C PRO A 165 3.60 -16.80 -17.82
N GLU A 166 2.70 -17.74 -18.09
CA GLU A 166 2.30 -18.09 -19.47
C GLU A 166 1.50 -16.97 -20.14
N LEU A 167 0.83 -16.12 -19.35
CA LEU A 167 0.08 -14.95 -19.83
C LEU A 167 0.83 -13.63 -19.58
N GLY A 168 2.13 -13.69 -19.26
CA GLY A 168 2.99 -12.51 -19.11
C GLY A 168 2.94 -11.84 -17.73
N GLY A 169 2.44 -12.54 -16.71
CA GLY A 169 2.35 -12.00 -15.33
C GLY A 169 1.38 -10.84 -15.21
N TYR A 170 1.77 -9.81 -14.48
CA TYR A 170 0.95 -8.61 -14.24
C TYR A 170 1.09 -7.58 -15.36
N ARG A 171 0.59 -7.90 -16.55
CA ARG A 171 0.70 -7.09 -17.77
C ARG A 171 0.19 -5.65 -17.64
N ILE A 172 -0.76 -5.40 -16.74
CA ILE A 172 -1.33 -4.08 -16.53
C ILE A 172 -0.27 -3.02 -16.17
N PHE A 173 0.82 -3.42 -15.51
CA PHE A 173 1.91 -2.50 -15.17
C PHE A 173 2.68 -1.98 -16.39
N ASP A 174 2.72 -2.71 -17.50
CA ASP A 174 3.29 -2.22 -18.76
C ASP A 174 2.41 -1.10 -19.35
N ALA A 175 1.08 -1.27 -19.32
CA ALA A 175 0.14 -0.24 -19.76
C ALA A 175 0.17 1.00 -18.84
N MET A 176 0.25 0.79 -17.52
CA MET A 176 0.42 1.88 -16.56
C MET A 176 1.74 2.62 -16.75
N ALA A 177 2.84 1.93 -17.06
CA ALA A 177 4.13 2.55 -17.35
C ALA A 177 4.12 3.36 -18.65
N ALA A 178 3.36 2.92 -19.66
CA ALA A 178 3.28 3.57 -20.98
C ALA A 178 2.68 4.98 -20.93
N VAL A 179 1.82 5.29 -19.94
CA VAL A 179 1.28 6.64 -19.73
C VAL A 179 2.23 7.57 -18.95
N ASN A 180 3.46 7.08 -18.63
CA ASN A 180 4.55 7.82 -17.98
C ASN A 180 4.12 8.65 -16.75
N PRO A 181 3.52 8.03 -15.72
CA PRO A 181 3.02 8.76 -14.56
C PRO A 181 4.16 9.24 -13.65
N ASP A 182 3.92 10.33 -12.92
CA ASP A 182 4.82 10.84 -11.89
C ASP A 182 4.84 9.94 -10.65
N PHE A 183 3.70 9.30 -10.34
CA PHE A 183 3.57 8.33 -9.26
C PHE A 183 2.37 7.38 -9.48
N PHE A 184 2.35 6.30 -8.73
CA PHE A 184 1.24 5.37 -8.60
C PHE A 184 0.61 5.51 -7.20
N LEU A 185 -0.69 5.77 -7.15
CA LEU A 185 -1.50 5.73 -5.94
C LEU A 185 -2.12 4.34 -5.82
N CYS A 186 -1.61 3.51 -4.91
CA CYS A 186 -2.14 2.20 -4.61
C CYS A 186 -3.23 2.33 -3.54
N SER A 187 -4.47 2.01 -3.90
CA SER A 187 -5.65 2.14 -3.06
C SER A 187 -5.92 0.91 -2.17
N GLY A 188 -4.87 0.16 -1.81
CA GLY A 188 -4.97 -1.02 -0.97
C GLY A 188 -4.95 -2.32 -1.78
N ASP A 189 -5.10 -3.43 -1.06
CA ASP A 189 -5.10 -4.79 -1.60
C ASP A 189 -3.92 -5.10 -2.53
N LEU A 190 -2.76 -4.52 -2.17
CA LEU A 190 -1.53 -4.87 -2.86
C LEU A 190 -1.16 -6.34 -2.61
N VAL A 191 -1.68 -6.93 -1.55
CA VAL A 191 -1.52 -8.35 -1.22
C VAL A 191 -2.81 -8.92 -0.64
N TYR A 192 -3.11 -10.18 -0.96
CA TYR A 192 -4.21 -10.96 -0.40
C TYR A 192 -3.62 -11.98 0.56
N SER A 193 -3.52 -11.61 1.85
CA SER A 193 -2.91 -12.42 2.89
C SER A 193 -3.78 -13.58 3.36
N ASP A 194 -5.07 -13.50 3.09
CA ASP A 194 -6.12 -14.47 3.43
C ASP A 194 -6.58 -15.32 2.25
N GLY A 195 -6.02 -15.08 1.05
CA GLY A 195 -6.36 -15.77 -0.19
C GLY A 195 -5.33 -16.85 -0.59
N PRO A 196 -5.43 -18.10 -0.07
CA PRO A 196 -4.56 -19.18 -0.53
C PRO A 196 -4.81 -19.47 -2.02
N MET A 197 -3.74 -19.83 -2.72
CA MET A 197 -3.77 -20.10 -4.15
C MET A 197 -3.50 -21.58 -4.45
N THR A 198 -4.22 -22.11 -5.44
CA THR A 198 -3.91 -23.40 -6.06
C THR A 198 -3.02 -23.20 -7.29
N PRO A 199 -2.20 -24.18 -7.68
CA PRO A 199 -1.36 -24.08 -8.87
C PRO A 199 -2.16 -23.87 -10.16
N THR A 200 -3.39 -24.35 -10.21
CA THR A 200 -4.24 -24.26 -11.40
C THR A 200 -5.68 -23.91 -11.04
N VAL A 201 -6.33 -23.12 -11.88
CA VAL A 201 -7.76 -22.80 -11.81
C VAL A 201 -8.37 -23.04 -13.19
N ALA A 202 -9.44 -23.82 -13.27
CA ALA A 202 -10.18 -24.04 -14.52
C ALA A 202 -10.94 -22.76 -14.92
N LEU A 203 -10.87 -22.39 -16.19
CA LEU A 203 -11.61 -21.27 -16.75
C LEU A 203 -12.92 -21.75 -17.39
N PRO A 204 -13.97 -20.89 -17.47
CA PRO A 204 -15.26 -21.26 -18.06
C PRO A 204 -15.16 -21.71 -19.52
N ASP A 205 -14.17 -21.22 -20.27
CA ASP A 205 -13.93 -21.56 -21.67
C ASP A 205 -13.12 -22.86 -21.89
N GLY A 206 -12.82 -23.60 -20.82
CA GLY A 206 -12.07 -24.85 -20.86
C GLY A 206 -10.54 -24.68 -20.79
N ARG A 207 -10.02 -23.46 -20.84
CA ARG A 207 -8.60 -23.18 -20.58
C ARG A 207 -8.28 -23.36 -19.09
N THR A 208 -7.00 -23.36 -18.77
CA THR A 208 -6.52 -23.45 -17.39
C THR A 208 -5.63 -22.24 -17.08
N TRP A 209 -5.98 -21.50 -16.03
CA TRP A 209 -5.09 -20.51 -15.45
C TRP A 209 -4.02 -21.21 -14.62
N ARG A 210 -2.74 -20.82 -14.75
CA ARG A 210 -1.61 -21.42 -14.03
C ARG A 210 -0.94 -20.39 -13.14
N ASN A 211 -1.08 -20.58 -11.84
CA ASN A 211 -0.44 -19.72 -10.86
C ASN A 211 1.02 -20.12 -10.62
N LEU A 212 1.92 -19.13 -10.56
CA LEU A 212 3.11 -19.27 -9.75
C LEU A 212 2.66 -19.36 -8.27
N VAL A 213 3.07 -20.38 -7.54
CA VAL A 213 2.70 -20.53 -6.13
C VAL A 213 3.95 -20.65 -5.28
N THR A 214 4.08 -19.79 -4.28
CA THR A 214 5.11 -19.88 -3.23
C THR A 214 4.53 -20.53 -1.97
N PRO A 215 5.35 -21.06 -1.05
CA PRO A 215 4.84 -21.67 0.18
C PRO A 215 3.89 -20.77 0.96
N GLU A 216 4.14 -19.44 1.00
CA GLU A 216 3.32 -18.45 1.70
C GLU A 216 1.93 -18.23 1.06
N LYS A 217 1.76 -18.60 -0.21
CA LYS A 217 0.47 -18.51 -0.93
C LYS A 217 -0.38 -19.76 -0.84
N THR A 218 0.08 -20.81 -0.14
CA THR A 218 -0.68 -22.07 0.00
C THR A 218 -1.65 -22.09 1.18
N LYS A 219 -1.58 -21.09 2.06
CA LYS A 219 -2.42 -20.96 3.25
C LYS A 219 -2.66 -19.48 3.57
N VAL A 220 -3.59 -19.20 4.48
CA VAL A 220 -3.77 -17.87 5.06
C VAL A 220 -2.54 -17.46 5.87
N ALA A 221 -2.17 -16.19 5.83
CA ALA A 221 -1.03 -15.67 6.59
C ALA A 221 -1.41 -15.41 8.05
N GLU A 222 -0.58 -15.92 8.97
CA GLU A 222 -0.75 -15.69 10.41
C GLU A 222 0.53 -15.17 11.06
N THR A 223 1.69 -15.65 10.63
CA THR A 223 2.99 -15.21 11.15
C THR A 223 3.52 -14.01 10.39
N LEU A 224 4.40 -13.23 11.03
CA LEU A 224 5.08 -12.13 10.36
C LEU A 224 5.85 -12.57 9.10
N ALA A 225 6.44 -13.78 9.13
CA ALA A 225 7.16 -14.33 7.98
C ALA A 225 6.23 -14.60 6.78
N GLU A 226 5.03 -15.09 7.05
CA GLU A 226 4.01 -15.34 6.02
C GLU A 226 3.48 -14.01 5.44
N TYR A 227 3.17 -13.01 6.28
CA TYR A 227 2.82 -11.67 5.80
C TYR A 227 3.91 -11.03 4.93
N ARG A 228 5.18 -11.15 5.32
CA ARG A 228 6.32 -10.73 4.49
C ARG A 228 6.37 -11.49 3.16
N GLY A 229 6.01 -12.77 3.18
CA GLY A 229 5.93 -13.64 2.02
C GLY A 229 4.92 -13.15 0.98
N GLN A 230 3.78 -12.59 1.41
CA GLN A 230 2.78 -12.03 0.51
C GLN A 230 3.37 -10.90 -0.35
N PHE A 231 4.11 -9.97 0.26
CA PHE A 231 4.78 -8.89 -0.48
C PHE A 231 5.91 -9.42 -1.38
N ARG A 232 6.71 -10.41 -0.91
CA ARG A 232 7.74 -11.04 -1.76
C ARG A 232 7.15 -11.67 -2.99
N TYR A 233 6.01 -12.36 -2.84
CA TYR A 233 5.32 -13.01 -3.94
C TYR A 233 5.05 -12.04 -5.09
N ASN A 234 4.44 -10.90 -4.84
CA ASN A 234 4.15 -9.94 -5.90
C ASN A 234 5.43 -9.37 -6.55
N LEU A 235 6.50 -9.26 -5.79
CA LEU A 235 7.82 -8.85 -6.29
C LEU A 235 8.55 -9.96 -7.09
N GLU A 236 8.01 -11.17 -7.23
CA GLU A 236 8.49 -12.15 -8.21
C GLU A 236 8.09 -11.76 -9.64
N ASP A 237 7.04 -10.96 -9.81
CA ASP A 237 6.62 -10.49 -11.13
C ASP A 237 7.59 -9.46 -11.71
N THR A 238 7.98 -9.65 -12.96
CA THR A 238 8.99 -8.81 -13.64
C THR A 238 8.45 -7.46 -14.07
N ALA A 239 7.19 -7.39 -14.53
CA ALA A 239 6.54 -6.15 -14.95
C ALA A 239 6.31 -5.24 -13.75
N PHE A 240 5.85 -5.81 -12.61
CA PHE A 240 5.68 -5.06 -11.37
C PHE A 240 7.01 -4.52 -10.83
N ARG A 241 8.08 -5.33 -10.81
CA ARG A 241 9.41 -4.82 -10.41
C ARG A 241 9.93 -3.72 -11.33
N ALA A 242 9.74 -3.87 -12.66
CA ALA A 242 10.18 -2.87 -13.63
C ALA A 242 9.39 -1.55 -13.47
N PHE A 243 8.10 -1.64 -13.20
CA PHE A 243 7.24 -0.50 -12.90
C PHE A 243 7.69 0.21 -11.61
N ASN A 244 7.85 -0.52 -10.52
CA ASN A 244 8.26 0.02 -9.21
C ASN A 244 9.64 0.70 -9.24
N ALA A 245 10.55 0.24 -10.10
CA ALA A 245 11.84 0.91 -10.27
C ALA A 245 11.73 2.29 -10.93
N ARG A 246 10.63 2.57 -11.64
CA ARG A 246 10.46 3.78 -12.46
C ARG A 246 9.38 4.73 -11.95
N VAL A 247 8.37 4.22 -11.27
CA VAL A 247 7.20 4.97 -10.83
C VAL A 247 7.12 4.90 -9.30
N PRO A 248 7.30 6.03 -8.61
CA PRO A 248 7.15 6.10 -7.17
C PRO A 248 5.74 5.71 -6.72
N MET A 249 5.65 5.01 -5.59
CA MET A 249 4.37 4.56 -5.04
C MET A 249 3.94 5.43 -3.86
N LEU A 250 2.67 5.82 -3.85
CA LEU A 250 1.93 6.26 -2.67
C LEU A 250 1.00 5.12 -2.27
N TYR A 251 1.23 4.54 -1.10
CA TYR A 251 0.56 3.31 -0.67
C TYR A 251 -0.32 3.55 0.55
N GLN A 252 -1.53 3.03 0.50
CA GLN A 252 -2.43 2.80 1.63
C GLN A 252 -2.82 1.32 1.65
N TRP A 253 -3.30 0.80 2.77
CA TRP A 253 -3.79 -0.55 2.83
C TRP A 253 -5.30 -0.60 2.69
N ASP A 254 -5.81 -1.81 2.46
CA ASP A 254 -7.21 -2.17 2.53
C ASP A 254 -7.37 -3.36 3.50
N ASP A 255 -8.34 -4.23 3.33
CA ASP A 255 -8.60 -5.31 4.26
C ASP A 255 -7.72 -6.55 4.01
N HIS A 256 -7.50 -6.95 2.77
CA HIS A 256 -6.78 -8.18 2.44
C HIS A 256 -5.28 -8.13 2.76
N GLU A 257 -4.73 -6.98 3.09
CA GLU A 257 -3.42 -6.93 3.75
C GLU A 257 -3.44 -7.71 5.06
N VAL A 258 -4.61 -7.85 5.69
CA VAL A 258 -4.84 -8.59 6.94
C VAL A 258 -5.77 -9.77 6.72
N LEU A 259 -7.04 -9.50 6.42
CA LEU A 259 -8.14 -10.46 6.32
C LEU A 259 -9.38 -9.77 5.76
N ASN A 260 -10.06 -10.39 4.80
CA ASN A 260 -11.28 -9.87 4.18
C ASN A 260 -12.26 -9.27 5.20
N ASN A 261 -12.64 -8.04 5.00
CA ASN A 261 -13.66 -7.29 5.73
C ASN A 261 -13.44 -7.17 7.25
N TRP A 262 -12.21 -7.29 7.74
CA TRP A 262 -11.89 -7.25 9.16
C TRP A 262 -12.19 -5.89 9.81
N TYR A 263 -12.39 -5.92 11.12
CA TYR A 263 -12.52 -4.73 11.98
C TYR A 263 -11.76 -4.94 13.30
N PRO A 264 -11.27 -3.89 13.95
CA PRO A 264 -10.56 -3.99 15.21
C PRO A 264 -11.35 -4.74 16.29
N GLY A 265 -10.68 -5.66 17.01
CA GLY A 265 -11.29 -6.48 18.05
C GLY A 265 -12.08 -7.69 17.54
N GLU A 266 -12.12 -7.95 16.22
CA GLU A 266 -12.75 -9.15 15.68
C GLU A 266 -12.12 -10.43 16.25
N VAL A 267 -12.97 -11.36 16.70
CA VAL A 267 -12.59 -12.74 17.00
C VAL A 267 -12.86 -13.59 15.79
N ILE A 268 -11.79 -14.06 15.14
CA ILE A 268 -11.86 -14.76 13.86
C ILE A 268 -12.49 -16.13 14.05
N ASP A 269 -13.64 -16.34 13.44
CA ASP A 269 -14.31 -17.63 13.33
C ASP A 269 -14.35 -18.10 11.87
N ARG A 270 -13.15 -18.28 11.30
CA ARG A 270 -12.97 -18.71 9.90
C ARG A 270 -12.00 -19.89 9.84
N PRO A 271 -12.24 -20.86 8.94
CA PRO A 271 -11.32 -21.98 8.72
C PRO A 271 -9.91 -21.50 8.36
N GLY A 272 -8.92 -22.28 8.75
CA GLY A 272 -7.51 -22.02 8.40
C GLY A 272 -6.75 -21.12 9.38
N TYR A 273 -7.43 -20.38 10.26
CA TYR A 273 -6.78 -19.54 11.27
C TYR A 273 -6.66 -20.26 12.62
N THR A 274 -5.46 -20.22 13.20
CA THR A 274 -5.18 -20.65 14.58
C THR A 274 -5.10 -19.46 15.54
N GLU A 275 -4.57 -18.32 15.09
CA GLU A 275 -4.69 -17.05 15.80
C GLU A 275 -6.10 -16.48 15.58
N LYS A 276 -6.85 -16.34 16.67
CA LYS A 276 -8.25 -15.88 16.63
C LYS A 276 -8.42 -14.37 16.83
N ARG A 277 -7.35 -13.66 17.19
CA ARG A 277 -7.40 -12.20 17.43
C ARG A 277 -6.93 -11.46 16.19
N VAL A 278 -7.85 -10.79 15.51
CA VAL A 278 -7.52 -10.00 14.32
C VAL A 278 -6.46 -8.94 14.60
N ASP A 279 -6.48 -8.31 15.78
CA ASP A 279 -5.51 -7.26 16.14
C ASP A 279 -4.06 -7.76 16.13
N VAL A 280 -3.84 -9.04 16.43
CA VAL A 280 -2.51 -9.65 16.35
C VAL A 280 -2.09 -9.82 14.89
N LEU A 281 -3.02 -10.25 14.03
CA LEU A 281 -2.78 -10.37 12.59
C LEU A 281 -2.53 -9.00 11.96
N ALA A 282 -3.37 -8.01 12.27
CA ALA A 282 -3.24 -6.63 11.79
C ALA A 282 -1.90 -5.99 12.20
N ALA A 283 -1.42 -6.24 13.42
CA ALA A 283 -0.10 -5.76 13.85
C ALA A 283 1.05 -6.38 13.04
N ARG A 284 0.95 -7.68 12.71
CA ARG A 284 1.94 -8.40 11.89
C ARG A 284 1.90 -7.93 10.43
N ALA A 285 0.70 -7.84 9.86
CA ALA A 285 0.46 -7.34 8.50
C ALA A 285 0.99 -5.92 8.32
N ARG A 286 0.63 -5.01 9.24
CA ARG A 286 1.10 -3.62 9.23
C ARG A 286 2.63 -3.51 9.32
N ARG A 287 3.27 -4.36 10.12
CA ARG A 287 4.72 -4.42 10.18
C ARG A 287 5.32 -4.87 8.85
N ALA A 288 4.80 -5.93 8.23
CA ALA A 288 5.24 -6.41 6.93
C ALA A 288 5.03 -5.33 5.85
N MET A 289 3.87 -4.67 5.83
CA MET A 289 3.57 -3.54 4.95
C MET A 289 4.62 -2.44 5.05
N PHE A 290 4.92 -1.96 6.25
CA PHE A 290 5.95 -0.92 6.42
C PHE A 290 7.36 -1.41 6.10
N GLU A 291 7.66 -2.70 6.22
CA GLU A 291 8.97 -3.24 5.83
C GLU A 291 9.12 -3.38 4.30
N TYR A 292 8.02 -3.60 3.56
CA TYR A 292 8.04 -3.93 2.13
C TYR A 292 7.61 -2.81 1.18
N THR A 293 6.98 -1.76 1.69
CA THR A 293 6.57 -0.61 0.86
C THR A 293 7.50 0.58 1.06
N PRO A 294 7.68 1.46 0.07
CA PRO A 294 8.50 2.67 0.19
C PRO A 294 7.77 3.80 0.94
N THR A 295 6.98 3.45 1.94
CA THR A 295 6.18 4.37 2.75
C THR A 295 7.02 4.95 3.89
N THR A 296 6.90 6.24 4.13
CA THR A 296 7.56 6.95 5.23
C THR A 296 6.88 6.63 6.55
N VAL A 297 7.62 6.07 7.51
CA VAL A 297 7.21 6.01 8.90
C VAL A 297 7.88 7.15 9.65
N ARG A 298 7.15 8.25 9.85
CA ARG A 298 7.63 9.37 10.67
C ARG A 298 7.21 9.13 12.12
N ALA A 299 8.14 9.27 13.06
CA ALA A 299 7.84 9.19 14.48
C ALA A 299 6.72 10.16 14.92
N GLN A 300 6.64 11.32 14.25
CA GLN A 300 5.62 12.34 14.48
C GLN A 300 4.19 11.90 14.18
N VAL A 301 4.00 10.95 13.26
CA VAL A 301 2.67 10.45 12.91
C VAL A 301 2.35 9.11 13.57
N GLY A 302 3.18 8.67 14.53
CA GLY A 302 2.93 7.44 15.30
C GLY A 302 2.81 6.17 14.46
N GLY A 303 3.39 6.15 13.25
CA GLY A 303 3.24 5.04 12.31
C GLY A 303 1.83 4.92 11.72
N ARG A 304 1.04 6.00 11.68
CA ARG A 304 -0.28 6.03 11.05
C ARG A 304 -0.17 5.81 9.54
N ILE A 305 -1.17 5.15 8.98
CA ILE A 305 -1.27 4.93 7.52
C ILE A 305 -1.81 6.18 6.83
N PHE A 306 -2.88 6.78 7.38
CA PHE A 306 -3.44 7.98 6.82
C PHE A 306 -2.47 9.17 6.86
N ARG A 307 -2.35 9.85 5.74
CA ARG A 307 -1.42 10.96 5.57
C ARG A 307 -1.78 11.85 4.38
N LYS A 308 -1.18 13.02 4.33
CA LYS A 308 -1.25 13.91 3.15
C LYS A 308 0.10 13.93 2.44
N VAL A 309 0.06 13.85 1.12
CA VAL A 309 1.22 14.07 0.25
C VAL A 309 0.91 15.28 -0.65
N SER A 310 1.72 16.34 -0.51
CA SER A 310 1.59 17.52 -1.36
C SER A 310 2.49 17.36 -2.59
N TYR A 311 1.87 17.33 -3.76
CA TYR A 311 2.55 17.19 -5.04
C TYR A 311 2.52 18.50 -5.85
N GLY A 312 3.10 19.54 -5.28
CA GLY A 312 3.16 20.87 -5.85
C GLY A 312 1.91 21.74 -5.64
N PRO A 313 1.82 22.90 -6.30
CA PRO A 313 0.72 23.84 -6.07
C PRO A 313 -0.64 23.37 -6.60
N LEU A 314 -0.65 22.39 -7.53
CA LEU A 314 -1.87 21.93 -8.17
C LEU A 314 -2.52 20.76 -7.47
N LEU A 315 -1.79 20.01 -6.63
CA LEU A 315 -2.28 18.72 -6.13
C LEU A 315 -1.87 18.46 -4.67
N ASP A 316 -2.86 18.20 -3.83
CA ASP A 316 -2.72 17.51 -2.54
C ASP A 316 -3.46 16.18 -2.59
N VAL A 317 -2.81 15.09 -2.17
CA VAL A 317 -3.41 13.76 -2.03
C VAL A 317 -3.59 13.46 -0.55
N PHE A 318 -4.83 13.19 -0.14
CA PHE A 318 -5.23 12.82 1.22
C PHE A 318 -5.51 11.32 1.22
N MET A 319 -4.60 10.54 1.77
CA MET A 319 -4.71 9.08 1.84
C MET A 319 -5.38 8.70 3.15
N LEU A 320 -6.46 7.94 3.07
CA LEU A 320 -7.24 7.51 4.23
C LEU A 320 -6.82 6.11 4.69
N ASP A 321 -7.17 5.80 5.91
CA ASP A 321 -7.09 4.47 6.51
C ASP A 321 -8.52 4.08 6.94
N MET A 322 -9.18 3.28 6.15
CA MET A 322 -10.57 2.90 6.36
C MET A 322 -10.69 1.57 7.12
N ARG A 323 -9.58 0.99 7.59
CA ARG A 323 -9.57 -0.32 8.25
C ARG A 323 -9.21 -0.25 9.74
N THR A 324 -8.18 0.51 10.12
CA THR A 324 -7.67 0.56 11.51
C THR A 324 -8.70 1.06 12.54
N TYR A 325 -9.68 1.87 12.12
CA TYR A 325 -10.64 2.52 13.03
C TYR A 325 -12.08 2.09 12.80
N LYS A 326 -12.28 1.13 11.91
CA LYS A 326 -13.59 0.64 11.46
C LYS A 326 -14.36 -0.01 12.61
N ASN A 327 -15.67 0.25 12.68
CA ASN A 327 -16.60 -0.49 13.53
C ASN A 327 -16.91 -1.88 12.94
N PRO A 328 -17.48 -2.80 13.73
CA PRO A 328 -17.98 -4.08 13.22
C PRO A 328 -18.92 -3.91 12.03
N ASN A 329 -18.91 -4.90 11.11
CA ASN A 329 -19.84 -4.93 10.00
C ASN A 329 -21.23 -5.31 10.49
N THR A 330 -22.20 -4.42 10.30
CA THR A 330 -23.60 -4.54 10.70
C THR A 330 -24.48 -4.11 9.54
N THR A 331 -25.76 -3.88 9.78
CA THR A 331 -26.66 -3.24 8.81
C THR A 331 -26.35 -1.75 8.59
N ASP A 332 -25.44 -1.20 9.37
CA ASP A 332 -24.94 0.18 9.33
C ASP A 332 -26.04 1.26 9.45
N THR A 333 -27.08 0.96 10.21
CA THR A 333 -28.22 1.86 10.44
C THR A 333 -28.21 2.55 11.79
N GLU A 334 -27.08 2.52 12.50
CA GLU A 334 -26.91 3.08 13.82
C GLU A 334 -26.95 4.63 13.80
N LYS A 335 -27.71 5.20 14.71
CA LYS A 335 -27.83 6.67 14.86
C LYS A 335 -26.67 7.31 15.60
N SER A 336 -25.84 6.52 16.25
CA SER A 336 -24.69 6.95 17.03
C SER A 336 -23.66 5.82 17.09
N GLY A 337 -22.44 6.13 17.50
CA GLY A 337 -21.37 5.15 17.66
C GLY A 337 -20.17 5.42 16.77
N PRO A 338 -19.17 4.54 16.82
CA PRO A 338 -18.00 4.64 15.97
C PRO A 338 -18.39 4.44 14.50
N GLY A 339 -17.62 5.03 13.62
CA GLY A 339 -17.78 4.92 12.17
C GLY A 339 -16.69 4.10 11.53
N LEU A 340 -16.16 4.62 10.43
CA LEU A 340 -15.15 3.96 9.60
C LEU A 340 -13.75 4.58 9.79
N LEU A 341 -13.68 5.91 9.84
CA LEU A 341 -12.43 6.66 9.89
C LEU A 341 -11.94 6.95 11.31
N GLY A 342 -12.86 7.01 12.27
CA GLY A 342 -12.60 7.40 13.64
C GLY A 342 -12.37 8.90 13.83
N ALA A 343 -12.64 9.39 15.05
CA ALA A 343 -12.66 10.83 15.34
C ALA A 343 -11.32 11.55 15.08
N GLU A 344 -10.19 10.88 15.33
CA GLU A 344 -8.86 11.48 15.10
C GLU A 344 -8.61 11.73 13.61
N GLN A 345 -8.91 10.75 12.76
CA GLN A 345 -8.72 10.87 11.32
C GLN A 345 -9.69 11.87 10.70
N VAL A 346 -10.96 11.88 11.12
CA VAL A 346 -11.95 12.89 10.68
C VAL A 346 -11.49 14.29 11.03
N ALA A 347 -11.03 14.53 12.28
CA ALA A 347 -10.51 15.83 12.69
C ALA A 347 -9.26 16.23 11.91
N TRP A 348 -8.35 15.29 11.67
CA TRP A 348 -7.17 15.49 10.84
C TRP A 348 -7.55 15.86 9.40
N LEU A 349 -8.45 15.11 8.77
CA LEU A 349 -8.85 15.33 7.38
C LEU A 349 -9.48 16.71 7.20
N LYS A 350 -10.42 17.09 8.08
CA LYS A 350 -11.04 18.41 8.08
C LYS A 350 -10.00 19.55 8.20
N ARG A 351 -9.06 19.43 9.13
CA ARG A 351 -8.00 20.41 9.32
C ARG A 351 -7.10 20.53 8.10
N GLU A 352 -6.64 19.41 7.55
CA GLU A 352 -5.72 19.39 6.40
C GLU A 352 -6.41 19.84 5.10
N LEU A 353 -7.68 19.48 4.89
CA LEU A 353 -8.49 19.98 3.77
C LEU A 353 -8.61 21.50 3.81
N ARG A 354 -8.95 22.09 4.97
CA ARG A 354 -9.06 23.53 5.16
C ARG A 354 -7.71 24.24 4.98
N ALA A 355 -6.62 23.61 5.39
CA ALA A 355 -5.27 24.17 5.28
C ALA A 355 -4.69 24.08 3.86
N SER A 356 -5.21 23.18 3.03
CA SER A 356 -4.72 22.94 1.68
C SER A 356 -4.87 24.19 0.79
N LYS A 357 -3.77 24.52 0.10
CA LYS A 357 -3.73 25.59 -0.91
C LYS A 357 -3.65 25.06 -2.34
N ALA A 358 -3.57 23.73 -2.50
CA ALA A 358 -3.54 23.12 -3.81
C ALA A 358 -4.86 23.37 -4.57
N THR A 359 -4.79 23.50 -5.88
CA THR A 359 -5.98 23.62 -6.73
C THR A 359 -6.89 22.42 -6.56
N TRP A 360 -6.33 21.21 -6.62
CA TRP A 360 -7.06 19.94 -6.52
C TRP A 360 -6.74 19.19 -5.22
N LYS A 361 -7.77 18.59 -4.62
CA LYS A 361 -7.70 17.74 -3.44
C LYS A 361 -8.20 16.36 -3.84
N ILE A 362 -7.28 15.42 -4.00
CA ILE A 362 -7.63 14.02 -4.20
C ILE A 362 -7.84 13.39 -2.83
N ILE A 363 -9.02 12.83 -2.62
CA ILE A 363 -9.30 11.97 -1.46
C ILE A 363 -9.13 10.54 -1.93
N ALA A 364 -8.07 9.90 -1.45
CA ALA A 364 -7.76 8.51 -1.78
C ALA A 364 -8.28 7.63 -0.64
N ASN A 365 -9.25 6.83 -0.96
CA ASN A 365 -9.83 5.83 -0.08
C ASN A 365 -9.90 4.49 -0.83
N ASP A 366 -10.01 3.41 -0.09
CA ASP A 366 -10.25 2.08 -0.61
C ASP A 366 -11.71 1.93 -1.02
N LEU A 367 -12.64 1.97 -0.06
CA LEU A 367 -14.08 1.79 -0.26
C LEU A 367 -14.77 2.98 -0.96
N PRO A 368 -15.61 2.75 -1.98
CA PRO A 368 -16.46 3.79 -2.58
C PRO A 368 -17.53 4.32 -1.61
N LEU A 369 -17.90 5.60 -1.78
CA LEU A 369 -18.83 6.28 -0.87
C LEU A 369 -20.29 5.87 -1.05
N GLY A 370 -20.74 5.72 -2.28
CA GLY A 370 -22.16 5.52 -2.60
C GLY A 370 -22.49 4.13 -3.11
N LEU A 371 -21.55 3.20 -3.08
CA LEU A 371 -21.81 1.80 -3.45
C LEU A 371 -22.13 0.98 -2.21
N VAL A 372 -23.24 0.24 -2.28
CA VAL A 372 -23.62 -0.73 -1.24
C VAL A 372 -22.73 -1.96 -1.40
N VAL A 373 -21.85 -2.19 -0.44
CA VAL A 373 -20.94 -3.34 -0.42
C VAL A 373 -21.42 -4.33 0.64
N PRO A 374 -22.01 -5.47 0.23
CA PRO A 374 -22.47 -6.48 1.18
C PRO A 374 -21.31 -7.20 1.87
N ASP A 375 -21.46 -7.44 3.18
CA ASP A 375 -20.61 -8.34 3.95
C ASP A 375 -21.46 -9.37 4.66
N GLY A 376 -21.42 -10.59 4.21
CA GLY A 376 -22.14 -11.65 4.87
C GLY A 376 -22.71 -12.69 3.93
N THR A 377 -23.28 -13.70 4.56
CA THR A 377 -24.00 -14.79 3.90
C THR A 377 -25.47 -14.43 3.75
N GLU A 378 -26.17 -15.14 2.86
CA GLU A 378 -27.62 -15.05 2.69
C GLU A 378 -28.34 -15.04 4.06
N GLY A 379 -29.21 -14.05 4.26
CA GLY A 379 -29.96 -13.86 5.53
C GLY A 379 -29.24 -13.03 6.61
N LYS A 380 -28.00 -12.55 6.37
CA LYS A 380 -27.30 -11.60 7.24
C LYS A 380 -26.96 -10.34 6.45
N PRO A 381 -27.81 -9.32 6.45
CA PRO A 381 -27.62 -8.12 5.63
C PRO A 381 -26.61 -7.15 6.25
N ASN A 382 -25.39 -7.64 6.56
CA ASN A 382 -24.30 -6.78 6.99
C ASN A 382 -23.69 -6.07 5.80
N LEU A 383 -23.13 -4.90 6.06
CA LEU A 383 -22.48 -4.05 5.08
C LEU A 383 -21.05 -3.77 5.48
N GLU A 384 -20.19 -3.71 4.49
CA GLU A 384 -18.79 -3.36 4.69
C GLU A 384 -18.50 -1.90 4.38
N GLY A 385 -19.10 -1.38 3.32
CA GLY A 385 -18.86 -0.05 2.76
C GLY A 385 -19.35 1.11 3.61
N VAL A 386 -19.34 2.29 3.00
CA VAL A 386 -19.87 3.53 3.58
C VAL A 386 -21.41 3.55 3.48
N ALA A 387 -21.92 3.23 2.29
CA ALA A 387 -23.34 3.27 1.97
C ALA A 387 -24.11 2.11 2.60
N GLN A 388 -25.26 2.41 3.18
CA GLN A 388 -26.10 1.44 3.87
C GLN A 388 -27.29 0.94 3.04
N GLY A 389 -27.63 1.59 1.92
CA GLY A 389 -28.65 1.14 0.98
C GLY A 389 -30.08 1.54 1.31
N ASP A 390 -30.36 2.36 2.33
CA ASP A 390 -31.70 2.79 2.67
C ASP A 390 -32.18 4.04 1.89
N ASN A 391 -31.27 4.70 1.17
CA ASN A 391 -31.49 5.93 0.40
C ASN A 391 -32.03 7.09 1.26
N GLY A 392 -31.75 7.04 2.56
CA GLY A 392 -32.30 7.94 3.56
C GLY A 392 -31.32 9.03 4.02
N LYS A 393 -31.55 9.55 5.24
CA LYS A 393 -30.62 10.45 5.90
C LYS A 393 -29.40 9.66 6.38
N PRO A 394 -28.22 10.32 6.48
CA PRO A 394 -27.02 9.62 6.91
C PRO A 394 -27.17 8.89 8.24
N LEU A 395 -26.93 7.59 8.23
CA LEU A 395 -26.85 6.70 9.39
C LEU A 395 -25.49 5.98 9.40
N GLY A 396 -25.18 5.26 10.44
CA GLY A 396 -23.97 4.47 10.55
C GLY A 396 -22.71 5.24 10.11
N ARG A 397 -21.97 4.66 9.20
CA ARG A 397 -20.71 5.19 8.64
C ARG A 397 -20.89 6.43 7.78
N GLU A 398 -22.02 6.57 7.10
CA GLU A 398 -22.32 7.75 6.27
C GLU A 398 -22.28 9.05 7.06
N ARG A 399 -22.51 9.02 8.37
CA ARG A 399 -22.48 10.20 9.25
C ARG A 399 -21.11 10.86 9.32
N GLU A 400 -20.01 10.09 9.29
CA GLU A 400 -18.66 10.65 9.24
C GLU A 400 -18.42 11.39 7.93
N PHE A 401 -18.88 10.83 6.81
CA PHE A 401 -18.74 11.44 5.48
C PHE A 401 -19.65 12.65 5.33
N ALA A 402 -20.89 12.61 5.85
CA ALA A 402 -21.77 13.78 5.90
C ALA A 402 -21.13 14.93 6.69
N ASP A 403 -20.48 14.64 7.82
CA ASP A 403 -19.77 15.62 8.63
C ASP A 403 -18.53 16.20 7.91
N ILE A 404 -17.78 15.38 7.18
CA ILE A 404 -16.65 15.84 6.35
C ILE A 404 -17.13 16.71 5.20
N LEU A 405 -18.14 16.28 4.48
CA LEU A 405 -18.69 16.98 3.31
C LEU A 405 -19.33 18.31 3.71
N GLY A 406 -20.14 18.34 4.78
CA GLY A 406 -20.73 19.56 5.34
C GLY A 406 -19.66 20.54 5.84
N TYR A 407 -18.61 20.04 6.50
CA TYR A 407 -17.47 20.86 6.91
C TYR A 407 -16.76 21.47 5.69
N ALA A 408 -16.52 20.69 4.64
CA ALA A 408 -15.87 21.16 3.41
C ALA A 408 -16.67 22.30 2.76
N LYS A 409 -17.99 22.16 2.61
CA LYS A 409 -18.89 23.18 2.09
C LYS A 409 -18.85 24.46 2.95
N LYS A 410 -19.04 24.31 4.27
CA LYS A 410 -19.00 25.43 5.24
C LYS A 410 -17.70 26.24 5.15
N HIS A 411 -16.57 25.57 4.93
CA HIS A 411 -15.25 26.19 4.86
C HIS A 411 -14.77 26.47 3.43
N ARG A 412 -15.65 26.29 2.42
CA ARG A 412 -15.36 26.53 1.01
C ARG A 412 -14.14 25.74 0.50
N VAL A 413 -14.01 24.50 0.96
CA VAL A 413 -13.02 23.55 0.42
C VAL A 413 -13.55 23.06 -0.92
N ARG A 414 -12.93 23.50 -2.00
CA ARG A 414 -13.37 23.22 -3.38
C ARG A 414 -12.44 22.23 -4.07
N ASN A 415 -12.89 21.74 -5.23
CA ASN A 415 -12.11 20.89 -6.14
C ASN A 415 -11.65 19.58 -5.48
N MET A 416 -12.55 18.94 -4.76
CA MET A 416 -12.35 17.58 -4.22
C MET A 416 -12.75 16.55 -5.27
N VAL A 417 -11.93 15.53 -5.43
CA VAL A 417 -12.20 14.36 -6.27
C VAL A 417 -11.84 13.12 -5.46
N TRP A 418 -12.73 12.13 -5.46
CA TRP A 418 -12.56 10.88 -4.75
C TRP A 418 -12.06 9.80 -5.70
N LEU A 419 -11.01 9.08 -5.32
CA LEU A 419 -10.44 7.95 -6.07
C LEU A 419 -10.45 6.71 -5.19
N THR A 420 -11.06 5.62 -5.68
CA THR A 420 -11.31 4.40 -4.92
C THR A 420 -10.97 3.14 -5.72
N ALA A 421 -11.04 1.97 -5.07
CA ALA A 421 -10.84 0.63 -5.64
C ALA A 421 -11.81 -0.38 -5.00
N ASP A 422 -11.35 -1.48 -4.39
CA ASP A 422 -12.03 -2.47 -3.56
C ASP A 422 -13.08 -3.33 -4.28
N VAL A 423 -14.02 -2.71 -5.01
CA VAL A 423 -15.18 -3.42 -5.60
C VAL A 423 -14.89 -4.19 -6.90
N HIS A 424 -13.65 -4.17 -7.38
CA HIS A 424 -13.15 -4.96 -8.50
C HIS A 424 -13.85 -4.75 -9.85
N TYR A 425 -14.22 -3.51 -10.13
CA TYR A 425 -14.64 -3.03 -11.45
C TYR A 425 -14.37 -1.54 -11.59
N THR A 426 -14.58 -0.96 -12.78
CA THR A 426 -14.34 0.47 -12.97
C THR A 426 -15.64 1.23 -13.18
N ALA A 427 -15.76 2.40 -12.52
CA ALA A 427 -16.94 3.25 -12.59
C ALA A 427 -16.64 4.73 -12.37
N ALA A 428 -17.59 5.59 -12.80
CA ALA A 428 -17.59 7.02 -12.51
C ALA A 428 -18.95 7.44 -11.96
N HIS A 429 -18.95 8.04 -10.79
CA HIS A 429 -20.14 8.52 -10.09
C HIS A 429 -20.09 10.04 -9.93
N TYR A 430 -21.24 10.68 -10.08
CA TYR A 430 -21.40 12.10 -9.77
C TYR A 430 -22.40 12.26 -8.63
N TYR A 431 -21.99 12.94 -7.60
CA TYR A 431 -22.77 13.20 -6.40
C TYR A 431 -23.40 14.58 -6.49
N ASP A 432 -24.73 14.61 -6.47
CA ASP A 432 -25.54 15.82 -6.70
C ASP A 432 -26.41 16.11 -5.48
N PRO A 433 -26.16 17.20 -4.74
CA PRO A 433 -26.97 17.56 -3.57
C PRO A 433 -28.45 17.79 -3.90
N ALA A 434 -28.81 18.08 -5.15
CA ALA A 434 -30.20 18.23 -5.56
C ALA A 434 -30.95 16.88 -5.65
N LYS A 435 -30.23 15.77 -5.68
CA LYS A 435 -30.77 14.41 -5.72
C LYS A 435 -30.57 13.63 -4.43
N ALA A 436 -29.91 14.23 -3.46
CA ALA A 436 -29.47 13.59 -2.23
C ALA A 436 -30.50 13.71 -1.10
N ALA A 437 -30.60 12.69 -0.26
CA ALA A 437 -31.33 12.77 1.01
C ALA A 437 -30.59 13.68 2.03
N PHE A 438 -29.25 13.75 1.94
CA PHE A 438 -28.42 14.70 2.64
C PHE A 438 -27.80 15.67 1.62
N SER A 439 -28.16 16.95 1.67
CA SER A 439 -27.83 17.97 0.64
C SER A 439 -26.83 19.03 1.10
N ASP A 440 -26.30 18.94 2.34
CA ASP A 440 -25.36 19.94 2.86
C ASP A 440 -23.91 19.68 2.43
N PHE A 441 -23.70 19.61 1.10
CA PHE A 441 -22.37 19.48 0.49
C PHE A 441 -22.34 20.16 -0.88
N ASP A 442 -21.15 20.40 -1.43
CA ASP A 442 -20.93 20.81 -2.81
C ASP A 442 -20.80 19.57 -3.70
N PRO A 443 -21.31 19.59 -4.95
CA PRO A 443 -21.26 18.42 -5.83
C PRO A 443 -19.82 17.98 -6.11
N PHE A 444 -19.59 16.69 -6.23
CA PHE A 444 -18.27 16.10 -6.47
C PHE A 444 -18.32 14.85 -7.34
N TRP A 445 -17.14 14.42 -7.80
CA TRP A 445 -16.95 13.19 -8.55
C TRP A 445 -16.21 12.16 -7.72
N GLU A 446 -16.59 10.90 -7.90
CA GLU A 446 -15.89 9.72 -7.45
C GLU A 446 -15.58 8.83 -8.65
N PHE A 447 -14.37 8.28 -8.70
CA PHE A 447 -13.95 7.34 -9.72
C PHE A 447 -13.40 6.09 -9.03
N VAL A 448 -13.91 4.95 -9.46
CA VAL A 448 -13.54 3.62 -8.98
C VAL A 448 -12.67 2.95 -10.04
N SER A 449 -11.57 2.33 -9.65
CA SER A 449 -10.73 1.60 -10.58
C SER A 449 -9.97 0.46 -9.91
N GLY A 450 -10.19 -0.74 -10.40
CA GLY A 450 -9.63 -2.03 -10.02
C GLY A 450 -10.39 -3.15 -10.74
N PRO A 451 -9.94 -4.40 -10.62
CA PRO A 451 -8.71 -4.83 -10.00
C PRO A 451 -7.49 -4.72 -10.92
N LEU A 452 -6.27 -4.71 -10.35
CA LEU A 452 -5.02 -4.83 -11.12
C LEU A 452 -4.82 -6.24 -11.65
N ASN A 453 -4.97 -7.24 -10.78
CA ASN A 453 -4.91 -8.66 -11.14
C ASN A 453 -5.56 -9.51 -10.04
N ALA A 454 -6.85 -9.43 -9.93
CA ALA A 454 -7.68 -10.22 -9.03
C ALA A 454 -8.96 -10.63 -9.75
N GLY A 455 -9.82 -11.41 -9.12
CA GLY A 455 -11.14 -11.70 -9.66
C GLY A 455 -11.96 -10.42 -9.78
N ALA A 456 -12.62 -10.22 -10.91
CA ALA A 456 -13.50 -9.08 -11.08
C ALA A 456 -14.92 -9.39 -10.59
N PHE A 457 -15.63 -8.38 -10.05
CA PHE A 457 -16.96 -8.51 -9.44
C PHE A 457 -17.89 -7.37 -9.87
N GLY A 458 -19.06 -7.29 -9.26
CA GLY A 458 -20.02 -6.21 -9.43
C GLY A 458 -21.01 -6.40 -10.58
N PRO A 459 -21.77 -5.36 -10.92
CA PRO A 459 -21.78 -4.06 -10.26
C PRO A 459 -22.57 -4.05 -8.95
N ASN A 460 -22.21 -3.12 -8.06
CA ASN A 460 -22.94 -2.88 -6.81
C ASN A 460 -24.08 -1.87 -7.01
N ALA A 461 -25.11 -1.95 -6.15
CA ALA A 461 -26.17 -0.96 -6.11
C ALA A 461 -25.67 0.39 -5.60
N LEU A 462 -26.25 1.49 -6.10
CA LEU A 462 -26.01 2.84 -5.60
C LEU A 462 -26.98 3.18 -4.47
N ASP A 463 -26.49 3.89 -3.46
CA ASP A 463 -27.28 4.51 -2.40
C ASP A 463 -27.57 5.99 -2.70
N GLY A 464 -28.78 6.44 -2.35
CA GLY A 464 -29.26 7.79 -2.60
C GLY A 464 -28.92 8.82 -1.52
N THR A 465 -28.30 8.44 -0.40
CA THR A 465 -28.01 9.35 0.72
C THR A 465 -27.26 10.59 0.28
N PHE A 466 -26.22 10.43 -0.55
CA PHE A 466 -25.46 11.53 -1.14
C PHE A 466 -25.78 11.81 -2.61
N GLY A 467 -26.91 11.29 -3.13
CA GLY A 467 -27.38 11.57 -4.49
C GLY A 467 -26.46 11.09 -5.60
N ALA A 468 -25.83 9.94 -5.40
CA ALA A 468 -24.94 9.32 -6.38
C ALA A 468 -25.67 9.02 -7.70
N THR A 469 -25.03 9.34 -8.82
CA THR A 469 -25.53 9.07 -10.17
C THR A 469 -24.44 8.40 -10.98
N LEU A 470 -24.75 7.24 -11.54
CA LEU A 470 -23.85 6.52 -12.45
C LEU A 470 -23.64 7.33 -13.73
N LYS A 471 -22.38 7.56 -14.10
CA LYS A 471 -21.98 8.22 -15.35
C LYS A 471 -21.28 7.26 -16.30
N PHE A 472 -20.56 6.30 -15.77
CA PHE A 472 -19.89 5.24 -16.51
C PHE A 472 -19.69 4.03 -15.61
N GLN A 473 -19.74 2.84 -16.18
CA GLN A 473 -19.43 1.59 -15.50
C GLN A 473 -19.00 0.54 -16.51
N GLN A 474 -17.98 -0.23 -16.15
CA GLN A 474 -17.63 -1.48 -16.81
C GLN A 474 -17.34 -2.52 -15.73
N ALA A 475 -18.26 -3.47 -15.60
CA ALA A 475 -18.22 -4.58 -14.66
C ALA A 475 -18.25 -5.91 -15.42
N PRO A 476 -17.77 -7.01 -14.81
CA PRO A 476 -17.75 -8.33 -15.44
C PRO A 476 -19.15 -8.95 -15.54
N PRO A 477 -19.32 -9.98 -16.41
CA PRO A 477 -20.61 -10.66 -16.58
C PRO A 477 -20.96 -11.62 -15.44
N HIS A 478 -19.98 -12.03 -14.63
CA HIS A 478 -20.17 -12.93 -13.48
C HIS A 478 -19.15 -12.63 -12.38
N ALA A 479 -19.47 -13.02 -11.15
CA ALA A 479 -18.59 -12.84 -10.01
C ALA A 479 -17.30 -13.67 -10.16
N ASN A 480 -16.20 -13.15 -9.63
CA ASN A 480 -14.86 -13.73 -9.70
C ASN A 480 -14.37 -14.02 -11.14
N THR A 481 -14.72 -13.12 -12.06
CA THR A 481 -14.25 -13.21 -13.45
C THR A 481 -12.73 -13.16 -13.51
N SER A 482 -12.15 -14.10 -14.27
CA SER A 482 -10.70 -14.28 -14.37
C SER A 482 -9.98 -13.08 -14.99
N PRO A 483 -8.75 -12.75 -14.57
CA PRO A 483 -7.90 -11.82 -15.30
C PRO A 483 -7.67 -12.17 -16.77
N ALA A 484 -7.80 -13.44 -17.15
CA ALA A 484 -7.72 -13.87 -18.55
C ALA A 484 -8.86 -13.34 -19.44
N GLU A 485 -9.94 -12.82 -18.83
CA GLU A 485 -11.10 -12.27 -19.55
C GLU A 485 -11.03 -10.75 -19.74
N GLY A 486 -9.98 -10.08 -19.19
CA GLY A 486 -9.66 -8.69 -19.51
C GLY A 486 -10.39 -7.63 -18.66
N PHE A 487 -11.03 -8.02 -17.54
CA PHE A 487 -11.68 -7.08 -16.61
C PHE A 487 -10.71 -6.54 -15.54
N GLN A 488 -9.53 -6.10 -15.96
CA GLN A 488 -8.56 -5.39 -15.14
C GLN A 488 -8.50 -3.94 -15.57
N PHE A 489 -8.43 -3.03 -14.60
CA PHE A 489 -8.54 -1.61 -14.86
C PHE A 489 -7.59 -0.79 -14.01
N PHE A 490 -7.18 0.35 -14.56
CA PHE A 490 -6.53 1.41 -13.81
C PHE A 490 -7.06 2.77 -14.23
N GLY A 491 -7.01 3.72 -13.32
CA GLY A 491 -7.33 5.09 -13.62
C GLY A 491 -6.08 5.93 -13.83
N GLN A 492 -6.18 6.97 -14.66
CA GLN A 492 -5.17 7.99 -14.86
C GLN A 492 -5.76 9.35 -14.55
N VAL A 493 -5.02 10.17 -13.81
CA VAL A 493 -5.29 11.59 -13.61
C VAL A 493 -4.19 12.39 -14.28
N ALA A 494 -4.57 13.39 -15.08
CA ALA A 494 -3.67 14.37 -15.65
C ALA A 494 -4.15 15.79 -15.30
N ILE A 495 -3.26 16.66 -14.83
CA ILE A 495 -3.55 18.06 -14.52
C ILE A 495 -2.69 18.94 -15.43
N ASP A 496 -3.34 19.74 -16.26
CA ASP A 496 -2.69 20.71 -17.13
C ASP A 496 -2.32 21.97 -16.34
N ALA A 497 -1.09 22.38 -16.42
CA ALA A 497 -0.57 23.51 -15.62
C ALA A 497 -1.14 24.87 -16.02
N ALA A 498 -1.53 25.06 -17.28
CA ALA A 498 -1.99 26.34 -17.80
C ALA A 498 -3.47 26.57 -17.48
N SER A 499 -4.32 25.60 -17.76
CA SER A 499 -5.77 25.66 -17.51
C SER A 499 -6.15 25.23 -16.10
N GLU A 500 -5.26 24.53 -15.40
CA GLU A 500 -5.52 23.82 -14.14
C GLU A 500 -6.61 22.74 -14.26
N THR A 501 -6.99 22.36 -15.48
CA THR A 501 -7.97 21.30 -15.73
C THR A 501 -7.43 19.96 -15.27
N LEU A 502 -8.20 19.25 -14.45
CA LEU A 502 -7.93 17.86 -14.06
C LEU A 502 -8.74 16.94 -14.95
N THR A 503 -8.07 16.04 -15.64
CA THR A 503 -8.70 15.04 -16.49
C THR A 503 -8.53 13.66 -15.89
N VAL A 504 -9.63 12.98 -15.62
CA VAL A 504 -9.64 11.57 -15.20
C VAL A 504 -9.92 10.70 -16.42
N THR A 505 -9.12 9.65 -16.61
CA THR A 505 -9.34 8.64 -17.64
C THR A 505 -9.34 7.25 -17.01
N LEU A 506 -10.43 6.51 -17.14
CA LEU A 506 -10.51 5.09 -16.78
C LEU A 506 -10.02 4.25 -17.96
N ARG A 507 -9.15 3.29 -17.70
CA ARG A 507 -8.45 2.49 -18.71
C ARG A 507 -8.57 1.01 -18.43
N ASP A 508 -8.56 0.21 -19.48
CA ASP A 508 -8.47 -1.25 -19.40
C ASP A 508 -7.01 -1.76 -19.28
N LEU A 509 -6.87 -3.08 -19.22
CA LEU A 509 -5.61 -3.82 -19.15
C LEU A 509 -4.58 -3.42 -20.22
N ASP A 510 -5.04 -3.07 -21.42
CA ASP A 510 -4.17 -2.70 -22.55
C ASP A 510 -3.94 -1.18 -22.62
N GLY A 511 -4.44 -0.42 -21.66
CA GLY A 511 -4.28 1.03 -21.58
C GLY A 511 -5.26 1.82 -22.44
N LYS A 512 -6.25 1.17 -23.07
CA LYS A 512 -7.29 1.85 -23.85
C LYS A 512 -8.18 2.69 -22.94
N ALA A 513 -8.44 3.92 -23.33
CA ALA A 513 -9.38 4.79 -22.64
C ALA A 513 -10.82 4.28 -22.82
N LEU A 514 -11.48 4.00 -21.72
CA LEU A 514 -12.88 3.57 -21.64
C LEU A 514 -13.81 4.74 -21.37
N TYR A 515 -13.37 5.64 -20.48
CA TYR A 515 -14.10 6.84 -20.09
C TYR A 515 -13.12 7.97 -19.79
N THR A 516 -13.44 9.19 -20.21
CA THR A 516 -12.62 10.37 -19.93
C THR A 516 -13.51 11.53 -19.45
N LYS A 517 -13.11 12.16 -18.35
CA LYS A 517 -13.82 13.29 -17.75
C LYS A 517 -12.87 14.44 -17.43
N PRO A 518 -12.90 15.54 -18.17
CA PRO A 518 -12.25 16.78 -17.76
C PRO A 518 -13.09 17.50 -16.68
N LEU A 519 -12.40 18.06 -15.68
CA LEU A 519 -12.95 18.85 -14.59
C LEU A 519 -12.25 20.20 -14.56
N THR A 520 -13.01 21.27 -14.70
CA THR A 520 -12.50 22.64 -14.56
C THR A 520 -12.52 23.05 -13.09
N PRO A 521 -11.44 23.65 -12.55
CA PRO A 521 -11.43 24.05 -11.15
C PRO A 521 -12.41 25.20 -10.88
N VAL A 522 -13.14 25.08 -9.79
CA VAL A 522 -13.98 26.17 -9.25
C VAL A 522 -13.06 27.13 -8.49
N ARG A 523 -13.12 28.43 -8.82
CA ARG A 523 -12.35 29.51 -8.20
C ARG A 523 -13.09 30.20 -7.05
#